data_8bf24ea675baa68f81d7f0ab7205ca44
#
_entry.id   8bf24ea675baa68f81d7f0ab7205ca44
#
_cell.length_a   1.000
_cell.length_b   1.000
_cell.length_c   1.000
_cell.angle_alpha   90.00
_cell.angle_beta   90.00
_cell.angle_gamma   90.00
#
_symmetry.space_group_name_H-M   'P 1'
#
loop_
_entity.id
_entity.type
_entity.pdbx_description
1 polymer ?
#
loop_
_entity_poly.entity_id
_entity_poly.type
_entity_poly.pdbx_seq_one_letter_code
_entity_poly.pdbx_strand_id
1 'polypeptide(L)' 'AYLLAIIASRTNNFNEVVSNLRTAIAHDPAMATKALKDLEFAKYLTNQEFRSLVNK' A
#
# COMPACT_ATOMS: atom_id res chain seq x y z
N ALA A 1 -9.78 4.03 -2.56
CA ALA A 1 -8.94 3.32 -1.57
C ALA A 1 -7.45 3.59 -1.76
N TYR A 2 -6.97 3.58 -3.00
CA TYR A 2 -5.54 3.80 -3.23
C TYR A 2 -5.11 5.22 -2.82
N LEU A 3 -5.89 6.22 -3.17
CA LEU A 3 -5.58 7.60 -2.80
C LEU A 3 -5.56 7.78 -1.28
N LEU A 4 -6.49 7.12 -0.57
CA LEU A 4 -6.50 7.16 0.88
C LEU A 4 -5.27 6.50 1.47
N ALA A 5 -4.74 5.47 0.82
CA ALA A 5 -3.50 4.85 1.26
C ALA A 5 -2.32 5.82 1.10
N ILE A 6 -2.28 6.60 0.03
CA ILE A 6 -1.27 7.64 -0.17
C ILE A 6 -1.31 8.66 0.96
N ILE A 7 -2.52 9.14 1.28
CA ILE A 7 -2.69 10.13 2.36
C ILE A 7 -2.24 9.53 3.70
N ALA A 8 -2.62 8.28 3.96
CA ALA A 8 -2.21 7.61 5.20
C ALA A 8 -0.69 7.46 5.28
N SER A 9 -0.03 7.19 4.16
CA SER A 9 1.42 7.12 4.10
C SER A 9 2.05 8.46 4.48
N ARG A 10 1.50 9.54 4.00
CA ARG A 10 2.02 10.88 4.28
C ARG A 10 1.82 11.30 5.73
N THR A 11 0.82 10.74 6.40
CA THR A 11 0.57 11.00 7.82
C THR A 11 1.18 9.93 8.73
N ASN A 12 1.96 9.01 8.16
CA ASN A 12 2.62 7.92 8.90
C ASN A 12 1.62 7.00 9.61
N ASN A 13 0.45 6.81 9.03
CA ASN A 13 -0.57 5.93 9.60
C ASN A 13 -0.53 4.59 8.88
N PHE A 14 0.38 3.72 9.30
CA PHE A 14 0.63 2.46 8.62
C PHE A 14 -0.60 1.55 8.58
N ASN A 15 -1.36 1.51 9.66
CA ASN A 15 -2.56 0.65 9.70
C ASN A 15 -3.56 1.06 8.61
N GLU A 16 -3.72 2.36 8.38
CA GLU A 16 -4.59 2.86 7.33
C GLU A 16 -4.00 2.60 5.95
N VAL A 17 -2.69 2.65 5.81
CA VAL A 17 -2.03 2.30 4.55
C VAL A 17 -2.39 0.87 4.17
N VAL A 18 -2.21 -0.07 5.10
CA VAL A 18 -2.49 -1.48 4.85
C VAL A 18 -3.97 -1.70 4.54
N SER A 19 -4.85 -1.11 5.34
CA SER A 19 -6.29 -1.28 5.18
C SER A 19 -6.75 -0.77 3.81
N ASN A 20 -6.34 0.43 3.43
CA ASN A 20 -6.76 1.03 2.17
C ASN A 20 -6.14 0.34 0.96
N LEU A 21 -4.87 -0.08 1.06
CA LEU A 21 -4.24 -0.84 -0.01
C LEU A 21 -4.91 -2.20 -0.21
N ARG A 22 -5.26 -2.87 0.89
CA ARG A 22 -5.95 -4.16 0.78
C ARG A 22 -7.26 -4.01 0.02
N THR A 23 -8.01 -2.96 0.32
CA THR A 23 -9.26 -2.68 -0.38
C THR A 23 -9.01 -2.40 -1.86
N ALA A 24 -8.00 -1.57 -2.16
CA ALA A 24 -7.67 -1.24 -3.54
C ALA A 24 -7.26 -2.48 -4.35
N ILE A 25 -6.45 -3.34 -3.76
CA ILE A 25 -5.98 -4.56 -4.41
C ILE A 25 -7.14 -5.54 -4.62
N ALA A 26 -8.10 -5.57 -3.70
CA ALA A 26 -9.28 -6.42 -3.84
C ALA A 26 -10.14 -5.98 -5.04
N HIS A 27 -10.20 -4.68 -5.30
CA HIS A 27 -10.94 -4.15 -6.46
C HIS A 27 -10.15 -4.31 -7.76
N ASP A 28 -8.83 -4.12 -7.69
CA ASP A 28 -7.97 -4.20 -8.87
C ASP A 28 -6.60 -4.75 -8.46
N PRO A 29 -6.34 -6.03 -8.75
CA PRO A 29 -5.06 -6.65 -8.36
C PRO A 29 -3.84 -5.95 -8.90
N ALA A 30 -3.97 -5.19 -10.00
CA ALA A 30 -2.84 -4.42 -10.54
C ALA A 30 -2.36 -3.34 -9.57
N MET A 31 -3.20 -2.96 -8.59
CA MET A 31 -2.80 -1.99 -7.57
C MET A 31 -1.65 -2.50 -6.70
N ALA A 32 -1.50 -3.81 -6.55
CA ALA A 32 -0.37 -4.36 -5.81
C ALA A 32 0.95 -4.03 -6.51
N THR A 33 1.01 -4.24 -7.83
CA THR A 33 2.20 -3.91 -8.62
C THR A 33 2.46 -2.40 -8.60
N LYS A 34 1.39 -1.62 -8.72
CA LYS A 34 1.52 -0.16 -8.67
C LYS A 34 2.09 0.30 -7.35
N ALA A 35 1.57 -0.23 -6.23
CA ALA A 35 2.05 0.14 -4.90
C ALA A 35 3.50 -0.25 -4.70
N LEU A 36 3.92 -1.39 -5.23
CA LEU A 36 5.29 -1.86 -5.10
C LEU A 36 6.28 -0.88 -5.76
N LYS A 37 5.86 -0.23 -6.84
CA LYS A 37 6.71 0.69 -7.59
C LYS A 37 6.49 2.14 -7.23
N ASP A 38 5.53 2.45 -6.38
CA ASP A 38 5.18 3.82 -6.04
C ASP A 38 6.13 4.37 -4.99
N LEU A 39 6.76 5.51 -5.29
CA LEU A 39 7.70 6.14 -4.38
C LEU A 39 7.03 6.56 -3.06
N GLU A 40 5.72 6.79 -3.05
CA GLU A 40 4.99 7.13 -1.83
C GLU A 40 5.07 6.01 -0.79
N PHE A 41 5.24 4.77 -1.23
CA PHE A 41 5.32 3.63 -0.32
C PHE A 41 6.73 3.06 -0.21
N ALA A 42 7.74 3.74 -0.78
CA ALA A 42 9.11 3.22 -0.78
C ALA A 42 9.62 2.97 0.64
N LYS A 43 9.22 3.79 1.60
CA LYS A 43 9.64 3.64 3.00
C LYS A 43 9.12 2.36 3.65
N TYR A 44 8.10 1.73 3.05
CA TYR A 44 7.52 0.50 3.58
C TYR A 44 8.05 -0.76 2.88
N LEU A 45 8.93 -0.63 1.89
CA LEU A 45 9.43 -1.78 1.12
C LEU A 45 10.21 -2.77 1.98
N THR A 46 10.75 -2.33 3.12
CA THR A 46 11.42 -3.20 4.07
C THR A 46 10.48 -3.77 5.12
N ASN A 47 9.23 -3.31 5.15
CA ASN A 47 8.25 -3.79 6.10
C ASN A 47 7.64 -5.10 5.60
N GLN A 48 7.73 -6.15 6.43
CA GLN A 48 7.28 -7.47 6.01
C GLN A 48 5.78 -7.53 5.75
N GLU A 49 4.98 -6.85 6.56
CA GLU A 49 3.53 -6.84 6.38
C GLU A 49 3.15 -6.16 5.05
N PHE A 50 3.80 -5.04 4.75
CA PHE A 50 3.56 -4.34 3.49
C PHE A 50 3.95 -5.21 2.29
N ARG A 51 5.10 -5.87 2.37
CA ARG A 51 5.58 -6.74 1.28
C ARG A 51 4.64 -7.91 1.06
N SER A 52 4.14 -8.51 2.13
CA SER A 52 3.18 -9.61 2.01
C SER A 52 1.90 -9.15 1.31
N LEU A 53 1.49 -7.91 1.53
CA LEU A 53 0.29 -7.36 0.92
C LEU A 53 0.46 -7.15 -0.59
N VAL A 54 1.64 -6.68 -1.03
CA VAL A 54 1.86 -6.30 -2.44
C VAL A 54 2.57 -7.36 -3.27
N ASN A 55 3.14 -8.38 -2.65
CA ASN A 55 3.90 -9.45 -3.33
C ASN A 55 3.11 -10.76 -3.37
N LYS A 56 1.89 -10.71 -3.82
CA LYS A 56 1.12 -11.95 -3.94
C LYS A 56 1.20 -12.55 -5.33
#